data_e899655473ffaee67d52c34e44fa0989
#
_entry.id   e899655473ffaee67d52c34e44fa0989
#
_cell.length_a   1.000
_cell.length_b   1.000
_cell.length_c   1.000
_cell.angle_alpha   90.00
_cell.angle_beta   90.00
_cell.angle_gamma   90.00
#
_symmetry.space_group_name_H-M   'P 1'
#
loop_
_entity.id
_entity.type
_entity.pdbx_description
1 polymer ?
#
loop_
_entity_poly.entity_id
_entity_poly.type
_entity_poly.pdbx_seq_one_letter_code
_entity_poly.pdbx_strand_id
1 'polypeptide(L)'
;MKYAYFICFLAINLLSFGQNIQVDSQTYSPQQLIENILIDSNCITNVTVTNVIGGDFSGTDQSYGYFDSTGTSFPFQRGIVLSTGKLLNVEGPNDRLSDDDAPGWIGDSDLENILNEPNTINATIIEFDFTAIASQISFRYLFASEEYREGNPSTCQYSDLFGFLIRNVNATQCTNIALIPNTQTPVKVTTVHPNIPGGCAAQNETYFRSWNNSTAPINFNGQTAVLTAT
;
A
#
# COMPACT_ATOMS: atom_id res chain seq x y z
N MET A 1 -22.85 -15.16 -64.10
CA MET A 1 -21.74 -15.03 -63.18
C MET A 1 -22.29 -14.69 -61.80
N LYS A 2 -22.15 -15.59 -60.81
CA LYS A 2 -22.59 -15.39 -59.45
C LYS A 2 -21.33 -15.06 -58.63
N TYR A 3 -21.25 -13.86 -58.04
CA TYR A 3 -20.17 -13.49 -57.14
C TYR A 3 -20.51 -13.97 -55.73
N ALA A 4 -19.71 -14.87 -55.18
CA ALA A 4 -19.76 -15.25 -53.77
C ALA A 4 -18.89 -14.29 -52.97
N TYR A 5 -19.48 -13.50 -52.09
CA TYR A 5 -18.73 -12.68 -51.12
C TYR A 5 -18.34 -13.55 -49.94
N PHE A 6 -17.02 -13.74 -49.77
CA PHE A 6 -16.44 -14.41 -48.60
C PHE A 6 -16.21 -13.35 -47.52
N ILE A 7 -17.10 -13.29 -46.52
CA ILE A 7 -16.89 -12.42 -45.36
C ILE A 7 -15.96 -13.15 -44.40
N CYS A 8 -14.71 -12.71 -44.35
CA CYS A 8 -13.72 -13.19 -43.39
C CYS A 8 -14.01 -12.54 -42.04
N PHE A 9 -14.62 -13.28 -41.10
CA PHE A 9 -14.77 -12.84 -39.70
C PHE A 9 -13.41 -12.93 -39.05
N LEU A 10 -12.74 -11.78 -38.85
CA LEU A 10 -11.55 -11.67 -38.03
C LEU A 10 -11.99 -11.72 -36.59
N ALA A 11 -11.87 -12.86 -35.91
CA ALA A 11 -12.07 -12.97 -34.47
C ALA A 11 -10.91 -12.26 -33.77
N ILE A 12 -11.09 -11.00 -33.41
CA ILE A 12 -10.18 -10.29 -32.52
C ILE A 12 -10.41 -10.86 -31.12
N ASN A 13 -9.49 -11.71 -30.66
CA ASN A 13 -9.42 -12.07 -29.26
C ASN A 13 -9.00 -10.81 -28.49
N LEU A 14 -9.96 -10.08 -27.97
CA LEU A 14 -9.74 -9.08 -26.94
C LEU A 14 -9.29 -9.84 -25.69
N LEU A 15 -8.00 -9.89 -25.46
CA LEU A 15 -7.47 -10.25 -24.15
C LEU A 15 -8.00 -9.20 -23.17
N SER A 16 -9.05 -9.53 -22.44
CA SER A 16 -9.52 -8.74 -21.32
C SER A 16 -8.47 -8.92 -20.22
N PHE A 17 -7.54 -8.00 -20.14
CA PHE A 17 -6.66 -7.91 -18.98
C PHE A 17 -7.53 -7.55 -17.78
N GLY A 18 -7.29 -8.17 -16.64
CA GLY A 18 -7.91 -7.76 -15.39
C GLY A 18 -7.62 -6.29 -15.16
N GLN A 19 -8.65 -5.49 -14.89
CA GLN A 19 -8.46 -4.05 -14.65
C GLN A 19 -7.93 -3.78 -13.24
N ASN A 20 -8.13 -4.74 -12.32
CA ASN A 20 -7.88 -4.60 -10.90
C ASN A 20 -6.73 -5.51 -10.44
N ILE A 21 -6.04 -5.08 -9.39
CA ILE A 21 -5.10 -5.98 -8.71
C ILE A 21 -5.88 -7.15 -8.08
N GLN A 22 -5.19 -8.25 -7.86
CA GLN A 22 -5.72 -9.39 -7.10
C GLN A 22 -4.95 -9.50 -5.80
N VAL A 23 -5.62 -9.74 -4.70
CA VAL A 23 -5.00 -9.90 -3.39
C VAL A 23 -5.23 -11.29 -2.81
N ASP A 24 -4.33 -11.71 -1.94
CA ASP A 24 -4.39 -13.01 -1.27
C ASP A 24 -3.79 -12.91 0.14
N SER A 25 -4.63 -13.10 1.15
CA SER A 25 -4.26 -13.09 2.56
C SER A 25 -4.01 -14.50 3.14
N GLN A 26 -4.14 -15.58 2.34
CA GLN A 26 -4.18 -16.94 2.84
C GLN A 26 -3.03 -17.84 2.36
N THR A 27 -2.50 -17.61 1.16
CA THR A 27 -1.51 -18.49 0.54
C THR A 27 -0.13 -18.39 1.19
N TYR A 28 0.29 -17.19 1.59
CA TYR A 28 1.61 -16.95 2.13
C TYR A 28 1.56 -16.69 3.63
N SER A 29 2.39 -17.41 4.39
CA SER A 29 2.64 -17.04 5.79
C SER A 29 3.37 -15.69 5.87
N PRO A 30 3.30 -14.95 7.00
CA PRO A 30 4.07 -13.71 7.17
C PRO A 30 5.57 -13.87 6.89
N GLN A 31 6.17 -14.98 7.28
CA GLN A 31 7.57 -15.30 6.98
C GLN A 31 7.80 -15.37 5.46
N GLN A 32 6.92 -16.05 4.72
CA GLN A 32 7.02 -16.16 3.27
C GLN A 32 6.75 -14.82 2.56
N LEU A 33 5.85 -13.99 3.09
CA LEU A 33 5.63 -12.65 2.55
C LEU A 33 6.91 -11.81 2.62
N ILE A 34 7.64 -11.87 3.71
CA ILE A 34 8.89 -11.12 3.85
C ILE A 34 10.00 -11.75 3.01
N GLU A 35 10.26 -13.06 3.14
CA GLU A 35 11.40 -13.72 2.48
C GLU A 35 11.25 -13.83 0.97
N ASN A 36 10.02 -14.13 0.46
CA ASN A 36 9.83 -14.52 -0.92
C ASN A 36 9.23 -13.41 -1.79
N ILE A 37 8.60 -12.41 -1.14
CA ILE A 37 7.87 -11.36 -1.85
C ILE A 37 8.49 -9.98 -1.63
N LEU A 38 8.74 -9.58 -0.36
CA LEU A 38 9.29 -8.26 -0.06
C LEU A 38 10.78 -8.18 -0.38
N ILE A 39 11.55 -9.20 0.02
CA ILE A 39 12.99 -9.21 -0.12
C ILE A 39 13.36 -9.82 -1.47
N ASP A 40 13.81 -8.97 -2.39
CA ASP A 40 14.33 -9.37 -3.71
C ASP A 40 15.83 -9.04 -3.80
N SER A 41 16.61 -9.53 -2.82
CA SER A 41 18.03 -9.22 -2.72
C SER A 41 18.81 -10.27 -1.93
N ASN A 42 19.98 -10.63 -2.43
CA ASN A 42 20.94 -11.46 -1.70
C ASN A 42 21.72 -10.68 -0.61
N CYS A 43 21.49 -9.38 -0.49
CA CYS A 43 22.15 -8.52 0.51
C CYS A 43 21.46 -8.53 1.87
N ILE A 44 20.31 -9.19 1.98
CA ILE A 44 19.54 -9.39 3.22
C ILE A 44 19.46 -10.89 3.47
N THR A 45 19.86 -11.33 4.66
CA THR A 45 19.90 -12.74 5.06
C THR A 45 19.40 -12.92 6.49
N ASN A 46 19.22 -14.16 6.95
CA ASN A 46 18.76 -14.49 8.30
C ASN A 46 17.47 -13.75 8.68
N VAL A 47 16.52 -13.76 7.77
CA VAL A 47 15.22 -13.11 7.98
C VAL A 47 14.39 -13.96 8.92
N THR A 48 13.83 -13.32 9.95
CA THR A 48 12.91 -13.97 10.89
C THR A 48 11.80 -13.02 11.26
N VAL A 49 10.56 -13.36 10.92
CA VAL A 49 9.39 -12.61 11.38
C VAL A 49 9.19 -12.85 12.87
N THR A 50 9.18 -11.77 13.65
CA THR A 50 9.15 -11.81 15.12
C THR A 50 7.79 -11.44 15.69
N ASN A 51 7.02 -10.63 14.97
CA ASN A 51 5.68 -10.22 15.41
C ASN A 51 4.79 -9.91 14.19
N VAL A 52 3.50 -10.21 14.33
CA VAL A 52 2.47 -9.85 13.35
C VAL A 52 1.22 -9.41 14.09
N ILE A 53 0.76 -8.20 13.78
CA ILE A 53 -0.51 -7.65 14.26
C ILE A 53 -1.32 -7.25 13.04
N GLY A 54 -2.63 -7.51 13.08
CA GLY A 54 -3.54 -7.13 12.01
C GLY A 54 -4.97 -7.54 12.32
N GLY A 55 -5.89 -7.10 11.48
CA GLY A 55 -7.28 -7.53 11.53
C GLY A 55 -7.42 -8.97 11.03
N ASP A 56 -8.14 -9.80 11.78
CA ASP A 56 -8.58 -11.12 11.37
C ASP A 56 -10.11 -11.09 11.16
N PHE A 57 -10.52 -11.33 9.95
CA PHE A 57 -11.92 -11.29 9.54
C PHE A 57 -12.49 -12.72 9.45
N SER A 58 -12.60 -13.34 10.62
CA SER A 58 -13.18 -14.70 10.80
C SER A 58 -12.36 -15.81 10.11
N GLY A 59 -11.05 -15.64 9.99
CA GLY A 59 -10.12 -16.61 9.39
C GLY A 59 -10.25 -16.74 7.87
N THR A 60 -11.05 -15.90 7.21
CA THR A 60 -11.25 -15.94 5.74
C THR A 60 -10.52 -14.82 5.02
N ASP A 61 -10.20 -13.74 5.70
CA ASP A 61 -9.42 -12.62 5.21
C ASP A 61 -8.65 -11.99 6.36
N GLN A 62 -7.61 -11.23 6.03
CA GLN A 62 -6.78 -10.50 6.97
C GLN A 62 -6.55 -9.07 6.47
N SER A 63 -5.84 -8.27 7.24
CA SER A 63 -5.48 -6.90 6.84
C SER A 63 -4.14 -6.82 6.10
N TYR A 64 -3.46 -7.93 5.87
CA TYR A 64 -2.19 -8.01 5.15
C TYR A 64 -2.13 -9.22 4.23
N GLY A 65 -1.27 -9.17 3.23
CA GLY A 65 -1.05 -10.29 2.33
C GLY A 65 -0.27 -9.92 1.07
N TYR A 66 -0.38 -10.77 0.09
CA TYR A 66 0.22 -10.65 -1.23
C TYR A 66 -0.72 -9.92 -2.20
N PHE A 67 -0.17 -9.23 -3.19
CA PHE A 67 -0.93 -8.80 -4.36
C PHE A 67 -0.21 -9.15 -5.67
N ASP A 68 -1.01 -9.39 -6.71
CA ASP A 68 -0.61 -9.48 -8.11
C ASP A 68 -1.39 -8.46 -8.94
N SER A 69 -0.69 -7.67 -9.70
CA SER A 69 -1.28 -6.65 -10.57
C SER A 69 -0.93 -6.88 -12.04
N THR A 70 -0.53 -8.10 -12.40
CA THR A 70 -0.17 -8.45 -13.78
C THR A 70 -1.30 -8.10 -14.74
N GLY A 71 -0.97 -7.35 -15.77
CA GLY A 71 -1.95 -6.89 -16.76
C GLY A 71 -2.74 -5.64 -16.40
N THR A 72 -2.45 -5.00 -15.25
CA THR A 72 -3.06 -3.73 -14.84
C THR A 72 -2.14 -2.55 -15.09
N SER A 73 -2.62 -1.33 -14.80
CA SER A 73 -1.82 -0.09 -14.82
C SER A 73 -1.14 0.22 -13.48
N PHE A 74 -1.24 -0.67 -12.48
CA PHE A 74 -0.62 -0.48 -11.18
C PHE A 74 0.91 -0.48 -11.28
N PRO A 75 1.64 0.36 -10.52
CA PRO A 75 3.08 0.57 -10.74
C PRO A 75 3.98 -0.58 -10.30
N PHE A 76 3.48 -1.52 -9.51
CA PHE A 76 4.18 -2.74 -9.12
C PHE A 76 3.48 -3.94 -9.71
N GLN A 77 4.20 -4.95 -10.14
CA GLN A 77 3.60 -6.20 -10.64
C GLN A 77 3.14 -7.11 -9.50
N ARG A 78 3.85 -7.11 -8.40
CA ARG A 78 3.56 -7.90 -7.20
C ARG A 78 4.20 -7.26 -5.98
N GLY A 79 3.74 -7.64 -4.81
CA GLY A 79 4.30 -7.19 -3.55
C GLY A 79 3.45 -7.60 -2.35
N ILE A 80 3.72 -6.97 -1.21
CA ILE A 80 2.89 -7.11 -0.03
C ILE A 80 1.98 -5.89 0.14
N VAL A 81 0.84 -6.10 0.78
CA VAL A 81 -0.08 -5.04 1.21
C VAL A 81 -0.22 -5.12 2.72
N LEU A 82 -0.20 -3.96 3.36
CA LEU A 82 -0.67 -3.73 4.72
C LEU A 82 -1.84 -2.76 4.63
N SER A 83 -2.97 -3.09 5.21
CA SER A 83 -4.20 -2.30 5.16
C SER A 83 -4.72 -2.02 6.57
N THR A 84 -5.45 -0.95 6.75
CA THR A 84 -6.26 -0.64 7.94
C THR A 84 -7.69 -1.18 7.82
N GLY A 85 -7.96 -2.04 6.84
CA GLY A 85 -9.20 -2.73 6.56
C GLY A 85 -8.94 -4.15 6.03
N LYS A 86 -9.99 -4.84 5.59
CA LYS A 86 -9.84 -6.14 4.90
C LYS A 86 -8.97 -6.04 3.68
N LEU A 87 -8.08 -7.01 3.48
CA LEU A 87 -7.22 -7.04 2.31
C LEU A 87 -8.02 -7.10 1.01
N LEU A 88 -9.09 -7.89 0.97
CA LEU A 88 -9.97 -8.00 -0.21
C LEU A 88 -10.56 -6.66 -0.66
N ASN A 89 -10.72 -5.70 0.24
CA ASN A 89 -11.24 -4.38 -0.08
C ASN A 89 -10.21 -3.46 -0.77
N VAL A 90 -8.97 -3.87 -0.86
CA VAL A 90 -7.92 -3.16 -1.63
C VAL A 90 -8.10 -3.32 -3.13
N GLU A 91 -8.73 -4.41 -3.58
CA GLU A 91 -8.99 -4.66 -4.99
C GLU A 91 -9.94 -3.61 -5.58
N GLY A 92 -9.54 -3.05 -6.72
CA GLY A 92 -10.40 -2.15 -7.49
C GLY A 92 -11.65 -2.83 -8.07
N PRO A 93 -12.50 -2.08 -8.74
CA PRO A 93 -12.38 -0.65 -9.01
C PRO A 93 -12.63 0.22 -7.77
N ASN A 94 -12.24 1.52 -7.84
CA ASN A 94 -12.59 2.47 -6.78
C ASN A 94 -14.05 2.90 -6.93
N ASP A 95 -14.95 2.09 -6.41
CA ASP A 95 -16.40 2.26 -6.53
C ASP A 95 -17.15 2.07 -5.21
N ARG A 96 -16.45 1.79 -4.11
CA ARG A 96 -17.03 1.57 -2.79
C ARG A 96 -16.14 2.13 -1.69
N LEU A 97 -16.76 2.65 -0.66
CA LEU A 97 -16.10 2.95 0.62
C LEU A 97 -16.10 1.66 1.46
N SER A 98 -14.96 1.31 2.01
CA SER A 98 -14.82 0.18 2.91
C SER A 98 -14.42 0.69 4.30
N ASP A 99 -15.21 0.33 5.29
CA ASP A 99 -15.03 0.67 6.70
C ASP A 99 -15.12 -0.64 7.49
N ASP A 100 -14.01 -1.37 7.52
CA ASP A 100 -13.92 -2.67 8.17
C ASP A 100 -13.18 -2.57 9.48
N ASP A 101 -13.72 -3.21 10.50
CA ASP A 101 -13.09 -3.37 11.80
C ASP A 101 -13.06 -4.85 12.19
N ALA A 102 -12.14 -5.21 13.08
CA ALA A 102 -12.03 -6.54 13.63
C ALA A 102 -11.93 -6.50 15.16
N PRO A 103 -12.51 -7.47 15.88
CA PRO A 103 -12.49 -7.49 17.35
C PRO A 103 -11.04 -7.48 17.90
N GLY A 104 -10.76 -6.52 18.77
CA GLY A 104 -9.46 -6.40 19.45
C GLY A 104 -8.31 -5.88 18.57
N TRP A 105 -8.59 -5.32 17.40
CA TRP A 105 -7.60 -4.73 16.53
C TRP A 105 -7.24 -3.33 16.99
N ILE A 106 -6.12 -3.23 17.70
CA ILE A 106 -5.65 -2.00 18.36
C ILE A 106 -4.71 -1.21 17.46
N GLY A 107 -4.33 -0.01 17.92
CA GLY A 107 -3.27 0.81 17.32
C GLY A 107 -1.88 0.33 17.72
N ASP A 108 -0.88 1.15 17.35
CA ASP A 108 0.53 0.87 17.60
C ASP A 108 1.25 2.03 18.29
N SER A 109 1.81 1.76 19.45
CA SER A 109 2.48 2.77 20.28
C SER A 109 3.82 3.25 19.70
N ASP A 110 4.53 2.41 18.96
CA ASP A 110 5.80 2.80 18.33
C ASP A 110 5.55 3.76 17.18
N LEU A 111 4.54 3.47 16.36
CA LEU A 111 4.08 4.37 15.31
C LEU A 111 3.60 5.70 15.87
N GLU A 112 2.78 5.68 16.93
CA GLU A 112 2.30 6.88 17.62
C GLU A 112 3.45 7.76 18.14
N ASN A 113 4.40 7.15 18.83
CA ASN A 113 5.54 7.86 19.39
C ASN A 113 6.44 8.47 18.33
N ILE A 114 6.73 7.72 17.27
CA ILE A 114 7.66 8.15 16.21
C ILE A 114 7.04 9.22 15.31
N LEU A 115 5.74 9.10 15.01
CA LEU A 115 5.02 10.07 14.19
C LEU A 115 4.39 11.20 14.97
N ASN A 116 4.42 11.12 16.32
CA ASN A 116 3.77 12.06 17.23
C ASN A 116 2.26 12.22 16.96
N GLU A 117 1.58 11.10 16.72
CA GLU A 117 0.16 11.02 16.40
C GLU A 117 -0.50 9.98 17.32
N PRO A 118 -1.12 10.39 18.43
CA PRO A 118 -1.69 9.46 19.40
C PRO A 118 -3.04 8.87 18.98
N ASN A 119 -3.45 7.81 19.67
CA ASN A 119 -4.75 7.14 19.54
C ASN A 119 -4.97 6.49 18.15
N THR A 120 -3.96 5.82 17.64
CA THR A 120 -4.12 4.97 16.46
C THR A 120 -5.05 3.79 16.75
N ILE A 121 -5.70 3.30 15.73
CA ILE A 121 -6.52 2.09 15.72
C ILE A 121 -6.19 1.28 14.46
N ASN A 122 -6.58 0.02 14.43
CA ASN A 122 -6.51 -0.86 13.27
C ASN A 122 -5.09 -0.94 12.67
N ALA A 123 -4.06 -1.01 13.53
CA ALA A 123 -2.68 -1.10 13.07
C ALA A 123 -2.37 -2.47 12.48
N THR A 124 -1.83 -2.49 11.27
CA THR A 124 -1.32 -3.71 10.62
C THR A 124 0.19 -3.66 10.59
N ILE A 125 0.83 -4.64 11.22
CA ILE A 125 2.27 -4.65 11.50
C ILE A 125 2.86 -5.99 11.13
N ILE A 126 3.99 -5.99 10.46
CA ILE A 126 4.87 -7.15 10.33
C ILE A 126 6.27 -6.73 10.77
N GLU A 127 6.72 -7.26 11.88
CA GLU A 127 8.08 -7.05 12.39
C GLU A 127 8.97 -8.24 12.04
N PHE A 128 10.18 -7.95 11.62
CA PHE A 128 11.14 -8.99 11.30
C PHE A 128 12.58 -8.55 11.57
N ASP A 129 13.38 -9.49 12.03
CA ASP A 129 14.82 -9.35 12.14
C ASP A 129 15.50 -9.78 10.85
N PHE A 130 16.61 -9.16 10.51
CA PHE A 130 17.43 -9.54 9.37
C PHE A 130 18.88 -9.13 9.54
N THR A 131 19.75 -9.73 8.73
CA THR A 131 21.16 -9.34 8.63
C THR A 131 21.41 -8.71 7.27
N ALA A 132 21.81 -7.43 7.25
CA ALA A 132 22.25 -6.76 6.04
C ALA A 132 23.75 -6.90 5.86
N ILE A 133 24.20 -7.29 4.66
CA ILE A 133 25.61 -7.31 4.26
C ILE A 133 25.99 -6.09 3.41
N ALA A 134 25.01 -5.29 3.03
CA ALA A 134 25.20 -4.01 2.37
C ALA A 134 25.13 -2.86 3.37
N SER A 135 25.82 -1.75 3.07
CA SER A 135 25.79 -0.55 3.91
C SER A 135 24.49 0.25 3.82
N GLN A 136 23.63 -0.09 2.85
CA GLN A 136 22.36 0.58 2.60
C GLN A 136 21.34 -0.45 2.12
N ILE A 137 20.12 -0.34 2.61
CA ILE A 137 18.95 -1.07 2.14
C ILE A 137 17.91 -0.06 1.66
N SER A 138 17.08 -0.45 0.73
CA SER A 138 15.98 0.39 0.27
C SER A 138 14.73 -0.44 -0.04
N PHE A 139 13.58 0.15 0.25
CA PHE A 139 12.28 -0.43 -0.05
C PHE A 139 11.47 0.53 -0.91
N ARG A 140 10.84 0.01 -1.95
CA ARG A 140 9.92 0.78 -2.77
C ARG A 140 8.50 0.54 -2.28
N TYR A 141 7.73 1.61 -2.14
CA TYR A 141 6.35 1.55 -1.67
C TYR A 141 5.47 2.59 -2.34
N LEU A 142 4.20 2.45 -2.14
CA LEU A 142 3.16 3.37 -2.53
C LEU A 142 2.19 3.48 -1.36
N PHE A 143 1.80 4.70 -1.02
CA PHE A 143 0.78 4.96 -0.02
C PHE A 143 -0.53 5.33 -0.72
N ALA A 144 -1.62 4.65 -0.37
CA ALA A 144 -2.96 4.89 -0.88
C ALA A 144 -3.94 5.03 0.28
N SER A 145 -4.94 5.90 0.16
CA SER A 145 -5.92 6.14 1.22
C SER A 145 -7.27 6.60 0.68
N GLU A 146 -8.33 6.26 1.41
CA GLU A 146 -9.67 6.78 1.22
C GLU A 146 -9.79 8.26 1.63
N GLU A 147 -8.86 8.77 2.45
CA GLU A 147 -8.84 10.16 2.90
C GLU A 147 -8.41 11.14 1.79
N TYR A 148 -7.91 10.64 0.68
CA TYR A 148 -7.73 11.42 -0.53
C TYR A 148 -9.09 11.68 -1.19
N ARG A 149 -9.66 12.87 -0.97
CA ARG A 149 -10.98 13.26 -1.51
C ARG A 149 -10.83 14.49 -2.40
N GLU A 150 -10.96 14.28 -3.70
CA GLU A 150 -10.77 15.33 -4.69
C GLU A 150 -11.68 16.55 -4.41
N GLY A 151 -11.06 17.74 -4.31
CA GLY A 151 -11.77 18.99 -4.04
C GLY A 151 -12.43 19.10 -2.66
N ASN A 152 -12.22 18.14 -1.76
CA ASN A 152 -12.82 18.15 -0.42
C ASN A 152 -11.80 18.57 0.65
N PRO A 153 -12.10 19.60 1.48
CA PRO A 153 -11.20 20.05 2.55
C PRO A 153 -10.84 18.99 3.59
N SER A 154 -11.57 17.88 3.69
CA SER A 154 -11.22 16.75 4.59
C SER A 154 -9.85 16.14 4.29
N THR A 155 -9.40 16.17 3.02
CA THR A 155 -8.04 15.77 2.62
C THR A 155 -6.94 16.53 3.37
N CYS A 156 -7.24 17.76 3.83
CA CYS A 156 -6.31 18.58 4.60
C CYS A 156 -6.25 18.21 6.10
N GLN A 157 -7.13 17.35 6.59
CA GLN A 157 -7.35 17.14 8.02
C GLN A 157 -7.15 15.69 8.46
N TYR A 158 -7.47 14.73 7.59
CA TYR A 158 -7.46 13.31 7.93
C TYR A 158 -6.42 12.55 7.13
N SER A 159 -5.83 11.56 7.76
CA SER A 159 -4.86 10.67 7.13
C SER A 159 -4.70 9.40 7.95
N ASP A 160 -4.63 8.27 7.27
CA ASP A 160 -3.98 7.09 7.83
C ASP A 160 -2.50 7.36 8.06
N LEU A 161 -1.90 6.61 8.99
CA LEU A 161 -0.48 6.67 9.30
C LEU A 161 0.25 5.51 8.63
N PHE A 162 1.42 5.81 8.11
CA PHE A 162 2.34 4.81 7.57
C PHE A 162 3.75 5.06 8.10
N GLY A 163 4.41 4.00 8.57
CA GLY A 163 5.79 4.03 8.99
C GLY A 163 6.55 2.81 8.48
N PHE A 164 7.80 3.02 8.06
CA PHE A 164 8.77 1.97 7.85
C PHE A 164 9.84 2.15 8.92
N LEU A 165 9.65 1.43 10.04
CA LEU A 165 10.44 1.63 11.25
C LEU A 165 11.64 0.68 11.25
N ILE A 166 12.84 1.21 11.32
CA ILE A 166 14.07 0.43 11.37
C ILE A 166 14.88 0.77 12.63
N ARG A 167 15.52 -0.23 13.21
CA ARG A 167 16.51 -0.02 14.28
C ARG A 167 17.65 -1.03 14.18
N ASN A 168 18.80 -0.66 14.68
CA ASN A 168 19.85 -1.63 14.97
C ASN A 168 19.42 -2.48 16.17
N VAL A 169 19.76 -3.77 16.19
CA VAL A 169 19.41 -4.73 17.27
C VAL A 169 19.80 -4.23 18.66
N ASN A 170 20.85 -3.42 18.77
CA ASN A 170 21.32 -2.85 20.04
C ASN A 170 20.71 -1.45 20.36
N ALA A 171 19.91 -0.90 19.46
CA ALA A 171 19.25 0.38 19.68
C ALA A 171 17.93 0.22 20.42
N THR A 172 17.56 1.21 21.21
CA THR A 172 16.29 1.22 21.96
C THR A 172 15.16 1.93 21.22
N GLN A 173 15.51 2.70 20.17
CA GLN A 173 14.54 3.48 19.41
C GLN A 173 14.60 3.13 17.92
N CYS A 174 13.44 3.07 17.29
CA CYS A 174 13.30 2.96 15.85
C CYS A 174 13.43 4.32 15.17
N THR A 175 13.81 4.31 13.91
CA THR A 175 13.79 5.47 13.02
C THR A 175 12.81 5.19 11.89
N ASN A 176 11.90 6.13 11.61
CA ASN A 176 11.05 6.04 10.43
C ASN A 176 11.86 6.42 9.19
N ILE A 177 11.91 5.52 8.20
CA ILE A 177 12.54 5.77 6.90
C ILE A 177 11.52 5.98 5.77
N ALA A 178 10.22 5.88 6.05
CA ALA A 178 9.15 6.22 5.12
C ALA A 178 8.90 7.74 5.10
N LEU A 179 9.86 8.46 4.57
CA LEU A 179 9.86 9.92 4.53
C LEU A 179 9.70 10.41 3.09
N ILE A 180 9.19 11.63 2.96
CA ILE A 180 9.21 12.36 1.69
C ILE A 180 10.67 12.60 1.30
N PRO A 181 11.09 12.27 0.06
CA PRO A 181 12.48 12.34 -0.35
C PRO A 181 13.16 13.68 -0.03
N ASN A 182 14.36 13.62 0.54
CA ASN A 182 15.17 14.77 0.98
C ASN A 182 14.53 15.61 2.10
N THR A 183 13.62 15.07 2.87
CA THR A 183 13.00 15.73 4.02
C THR A 183 13.00 14.81 5.25
N GLN A 184 12.54 15.34 6.38
CA GLN A 184 12.21 14.58 7.59
C GLN A 184 10.68 14.40 7.77
N THR A 185 9.92 14.69 6.74
CA THR A 185 8.45 14.67 6.80
C THR A 185 7.92 13.28 6.48
N PRO A 186 7.14 12.65 7.36
CA PRO A 186 6.47 11.37 7.09
C PRO A 186 5.47 11.49 5.93
N VAL A 187 5.29 10.38 5.22
CA VAL A 187 4.30 10.29 4.15
C VAL A 187 2.91 10.08 4.74
N LYS A 188 2.02 11.02 4.49
CA LYS A 188 0.61 11.01 4.90
C LYS A 188 -0.25 11.69 3.83
N VAL A 189 -1.56 11.53 3.88
CA VAL A 189 -2.48 12.30 3.02
C VAL A 189 -2.24 13.80 3.19
N THR A 190 -2.17 14.28 4.42
CA THR A 190 -2.00 15.69 4.77
C THR A 190 -0.62 16.26 4.44
N THR A 191 0.36 15.43 4.09
CA THR A 191 1.71 15.87 3.71
C THR A 191 2.04 15.67 2.23
N VAL A 192 1.18 14.93 1.49
CA VAL A 192 1.36 14.68 0.06
C VAL A 192 0.02 14.85 -0.65
N HIS A 193 -0.30 16.03 -1.14
CA HIS A 193 -1.53 16.30 -1.90
C HIS A 193 -1.39 17.54 -2.79
N PRO A 194 -2.14 17.66 -3.89
CA PRO A 194 -2.23 18.89 -4.66
C PRO A 194 -3.02 19.97 -3.90
N ASN A 195 -3.11 21.16 -4.48
CA ASN A 195 -3.94 22.22 -3.91
C ASN A 195 -5.42 21.80 -3.81
N ILE A 196 -6.00 21.96 -2.63
CA ILE A 196 -7.42 21.68 -2.35
C ILE A 196 -8.18 23.01 -2.28
N PRO A 197 -9.01 23.34 -3.28
CA PRO A 197 -9.79 24.56 -3.29
C PRO A 197 -10.70 24.69 -2.06
N GLY A 198 -10.57 25.79 -1.33
CA GLY A 198 -11.32 26.00 -0.08
C GLY A 198 -10.80 25.20 1.14
N GLY A 199 -9.72 24.46 0.97
CA GLY A 199 -9.06 23.69 2.02
C GLY A 199 -7.64 24.16 2.29
N CYS A 200 -6.65 23.56 1.68
CA CYS A 200 -5.24 23.82 1.94
C CYS A 200 -4.41 23.94 0.65
N ALA A 201 -3.29 24.65 0.75
CA ALA A 201 -2.31 24.72 -0.34
C ALA A 201 -1.65 23.35 -0.57
N ALA A 202 -1.17 23.12 -1.79
CA ALA A 202 -0.45 21.91 -2.14
C ALA A 202 0.72 21.63 -1.17
N GLN A 203 0.87 20.35 -0.81
CA GLN A 203 1.96 19.86 0.01
C GLN A 203 2.68 18.74 -0.74
N ASN A 204 3.97 18.90 -1.02
CA ASN A 204 4.80 17.91 -1.71
C ASN A 204 4.11 17.25 -2.93
N GLU A 205 3.38 18.05 -3.69
CA GLU A 205 2.50 17.64 -4.80
C GLU A 205 3.21 16.77 -5.84
N THR A 206 4.51 16.95 -6.03
CA THR A 206 5.32 16.14 -6.94
C THR A 206 5.27 14.63 -6.62
N TYR A 207 4.98 14.28 -5.38
CA TYR A 207 4.87 12.90 -4.92
C TYR A 207 3.43 12.39 -4.87
N PHE A 208 2.44 13.21 -5.16
CA PHE A 208 1.07 12.77 -5.40
C PHE A 208 0.94 12.26 -6.84
N ARG A 209 0.35 11.07 -7.02
CA ARG A 209 0.19 10.48 -8.34
C ARG A 209 -1.16 10.78 -8.96
N SER A 210 -2.23 10.45 -8.24
CA SER A 210 -3.59 10.54 -8.79
C SER A 210 -4.68 10.55 -7.74
N TRP A 211 -5.76 11.22 -8.07
CA TRP A 211 -7.09 10.83 -7.63
C TRP A 211 -7.49 9.57 -8.40
N ASN A 212 -8.06 8.62 -7.73
CA ASN A 212 -8.51 7.39 -8.35
C ASN A 212 -10.01 7.48 -8.66
N ASN A 213 -10.39 6.96 -9.80
CA ASN A 213 -11.77 6.88 -10.25
C ASN A 213 -12.23 5.42 -10.32
N SER A 214 -13.46 5.20 -10.78
CA SER A 214 -14.07 3.86 -10.94
C SER A 214 -13.36 2.92 -11.94
N THR A 215 -12.24 3.31 -12.51
CA THR A 215 -11.39 2.46 -13.36
C THR A 215 -10.01 2.22 -12.75
N ALA A 216 -9.78 2.72 -11.55
CA ALA A 216 -8.51 2.51 -10.85
C ALA A 216 -8.33 1.03 -10.47
N PRO A 217 -7.11 0.48 -10.54
CA PRO A 217 -6.86 -0.91 -10.22
C PRO A 217 -6.92 -1.24 -8.73
N ILE A 218 -7.01 -0.23 -7.86
CA ILE A 218 -7.15 -0.34 -6.41
C ILE A 218 -8.35 0.48 -5.94
N ASN A 219 -8.98 0.04 -4.85
CA ASN A 219 -10.17 0.68 -4.27
C ASN A 219 -9.76 1.66 -3.16
N PHE A 220 -9.07 2.73 -3.54
CA PHE A 220 -8.74 3.87 -2.68
C PHE A 220 -8.92 5.16 -3.48
N ASN A 221 -9.34 6.23 -2.83
CA ASN A 221 -9.65 7.51 -3.49
C ASN A 221 -8.44 8.23 -4.08
N GLY A 222 -7.24 7.93 -3.60
CA GLY A 222 -6.01 8.48 -4.16
C GLY A 222 -4.76 7.77 -3.69
N GLN A 223 -3.65 8.14 -4.33
CA GLN A 223 -2.37 7.49 -4.08
C GLN A 223 -1.17 8.39 -4.37
N THR A 224 -0.07 8.09 -3.70
CA THR A 224 1.24 8.72 -4.00
C THR A 224 1.86 8.15 -5.27
N ALA A 225 2.87 8.82 -5.78
CA ALA A 225 3.86 8.20 -6.66
C ALA A 225 4.58 7.06 -5.91
N VAL A 226 5.30 6.22 -6.65
CA VAL A 226 6.20 5.24 -6.02
C VAL A 226 7.31 5.99 -5.30
N LEU A 227 7.46 5.72 -4.01
CA LEU A 227 8.46 6.26 -3.12
C LEU A 227 9.50 5.20 -2.76
N THR A 228 10.63 5.64 -2.24
CA THR A 228 11.69 4.76 -1.76
C THR A 228 12.07 5.16 -0.33
N ALA A 229 11.93 4.24 0.60
CA ALA A 229 12.49 4.33 1.94
C ALA A 229 13.94 3.82 1.93
N THR A 230 14.88 4.56 2.52
CA THR A 230 16.32 4.23 2.48
C THR A 230 16.99 4.55 3.80
#